data_5c3d357dc87e876f3738a3127692c962
#
_entry.id   5c3d357dc87e876f3738a3127692c962
#
_cell.length_a   1.000
_cell.length_b   1.000
_cell.length_c   1.000
_cell.angle_alpha   90.00
_cell.angle_beta   90.00
_cell.angle_gamma   90.00
#
_symmetry.space_group_name_H-M   'P 1'
#
loop_
_entity.id
_entity.type
_entity.pdbx_description
1 polymer ?
#
loop_
_entity_poly.entity_id
_entity_poly.type
_entity_poly.pdbx_seq_one_letter_code
_entity_poly.pdbx_strand_id
1 'polypeptide(L)'
;MSRILMFFIAAVLIAGLPMESLFAQANAPTFDVEQASRAYIDTLQGAELEKSNNYFQGGYWLILWGAIVGILVDFLILQSRLSARFRDWAERVTSRKWLQPALYALPYVIAGFLITLPWTIYTDFFREQQYGLMSQNFGGWFGEQMIGLMISLIVFPLLIMAIFAVIRRAPKTWWIWGTGVVSAFLFIGMLLGPVFISPLFNEYSDMADGPMRDRIVSMAAEYDIPADHIYVFDQSKQHKRISANVSGVGPTIRISLNDNLLERTDPEEVAAVMGHELGHYVLGHTWRTVLILALIVGVGLFIVARLSPRLIERHGAKWGIRNISDPAAIPLLSLILTAYFFVATPAINSLIRINESEADRFGLDTAQEPDGFAKVAMRLSEYRKIEPGPVEEMLFFDHPSGATRVRMSMQWKADHVKNPEMVKPGKLEKE
;
A
#
# COMPACT_ATOMS: atom_id res chain seq x y z
N MET A 1 21.59 22.77 -12.80
CA MET A 1 20.67 21.59 -12.77
C MET A 1 21.34 20.25 -12.44
N SER A 2 22.68 20.13 -12.50
CA SER A 2 23.39 18.84 -12.32
C SER A 2 23.76 18.46 -10.86
N ARG A 3 23.82 19.41 -9.94
CA ARG A 3 24.30 19.15 -8.56
C ARG A 3 23.20 18.62 -7.61
N ILE A 4 21.94 18.93 -7.84
CA ILE A 4 20.82 18.48 -6.97
C ILE A 4 20.43 17.02 -7.31
N LEU A 5 20.51 16.64 -8.58
CA LEU A 5 20.24 15.26 -9.01
C LEU A 5 21.31 14.28 -8.51
N MET A 6 22.58 14.71 -8.43
CA MET A 6 23.68 13.90 -7.87
C MET A 6 23.56 13.69 -6.35
N PHE A 7 22.99 14.65 -5.61
CA PHE A 7 22.78 14.49 -4.17
C PHE A 7 21.68 13.47 -3.85
N PHE A 8 20.62 13.40 -4.65
CA PHE A 8 19.56 12.40 -4.48
C PHE A 8 20.01 10.98 -4.82
N ILE A 9 20.83 10.81 -5.86
CA ILE A 9 21.41 9.52 -6.24
C ILE A 9 22.45 9.05 -5.21
N ALA A 10 23.24 9.95 -4.65
CA ALA A 10 24.21 9.62 -3.61
C ALA A 10 23.58 9.23 -2.27
N ALA A 11 22.45 9.83 -1.88
CA ALA A 11 21.73 9.49 -0.65
C ALA A 11 21.09 8.10 -0.72
N VAL A 12 20.70 7.63 -1.91
CA VAL A 12 20.13 6.29 -2.13
C VAL A 12 21.20 5.20 -2.15
N LEU A 13 22.45 5.54 -2.51
CA LEU A 13 23.55 4.57 -2.60
C LEU A 13 24.25 4.28 -1.26
N ILE A 14 24.08 5.12 -0.23
CA ILE A 14 24.74 4.95 1.08
C ILE A 14 23.98 4.01 2.02
N ALA A 15 22.70 3.71 1.75
CA ALA A 15 21.86 2.84 2.59
C ALA A 15 22.00 1.33 2.27
N GLY A 16 22.90 0.92 1.40
CA GLY A 16 22.95 -0.43 0.82
C GLY A 16 24.18 -1.29 1.11
N LEU A 17 24.97 -1.00 2.13
CA LEU A 17 26.12 -1.87 2.47
C LEU A 17 25.77 -2.79 3.65
N PRO A 18 25.86 -4.12 3.50
CA PRO A 18 25.73 -5.03 4.62
C PRO A 18 26.98 -4.94 5.51
N MET A 19 26.77 -4.69 6.79
CA MET A 19 27.82 -4.76 7.81
C MET A 19 27.89 -6.19 8.32
N GLU A 20 28.75 -7.00 7.73
CA GLU A 20 29.09 -8.32 8.27
C GLU A 20 29.99 -8.15 9.50
N SER A 21 29.50 -8.54 10.66
CA SER A 21 30.30 -8.63 11.89
C SER A 21 30.91 -10.02 12.00
N LEU A 22 32.25 -10.06 11.94
CA LEU A 22 33.07 -11.21 12.34
C LEU A 22 32.95 -11.46 13.85
N PHE A 23 32.36 -12.56 14.26
CA PHE A 23 32.71 -13.26 15.51
C PHE A 23 32.52 -14.77 15.29
N ALA A 24 33.63 -15.47 15.22
CA ALA A 24 33.65 -16.92 15.29
C ALA A 24 33.71 -17.34 16.77
N GLN A 25 32.78 -18.18 17.20
CA GLN A 25 32.91 -18.95 18.42
C GLN A 25 32.50 -20.40 18.19
N ALA A 26 33.27 -21.34 18.78
CA ALA A 26 33.29 -22.74 18.44
C ALA A 26 32.38 -23.60 19.33
N ASN A 27 31.77 -24.64 18.71
CA ASN A 27 31.40 -25.98 19.22
C ASN A 27 30.26 -26.15 20.22
N ALA A 28 29.07 -26.10 19.73
CA ALA A 28 27.96 -27.06 19.92
C ALA A 28 27.42 -27.38 18.51
N PRO A 29 26.53 -28.38 18.29
CA PRO A 29 25.86 -28.45 16.98
C PRO A 29 25.10 -27.15 16.79
N THR A 30 25.77 -26.24 16.16
CA THR A 30 25.27 -24.86 15.98
C THR A 30 24.09 -24.95 15.05
N PHE A 31 22.92 -24.47 15.53
CA PHE A 31 21.76 -24.29 14.66
C PHE A 31 22.20 -23.53 13.42
N ASP A 32 22.08 -24.16 12.27
CA ASP A 32 22.47 -23.58 11.00
C ASP A 32 21.31 -22.78 10.43
N VAL A 33 21.42 -21.44 10.53
CA VAL A 33 20.39 -20.48 10.06
C VAL A 33 20.11 -20.65 8.58
N GLU A 34 21.15 -20.91 7.75
CA GLU A 34 20.96 -21.09 6.31
C GLU A 34 20.19 -22.38 6.02
N GLN A 35 20.59 -23.48 6.64
CA GLN A 35 19.91 -24.77 6.50
C GLN A 35 18.47 -24.68 7.01
N ALA A 36 18.23 -24.01 8.14
CA ALA A 36 16.90 -23.81 8.68
C ALA A 36 16.03 -22.95 7.75
N SER A 37 16.61 -21.89 7.17
CA SER A 37 15.91 -21.04 6.21
C SER A 37 15.56 -21.80 4.93
N ARG A 38 16.49 -22.59 4.40
CA ARG A 38 16.26 -23.44 3.23
C ARG A 38 15.16 -24.48 3.47
N ALA A 39 15.08 -25.03 4.68
CA ALA A 39 14.02 -26.00 5.02
C ALA A 39 12.61 -25.43 4.80
N TYR A 40 12.41 -24.12 5.01
CA TYR A 40 11.15 -23.43 4.72
C TYR A 40 11.05 -23.05 3.23
N ILE A 41 12.06 -22.38 2.69
CA ILE A 41 12.03 -21.84 1.31
C ILE A 41 11.84 -22.95 0.29
N ASP A 42 12.49 -24.08 0.47
CA ASP A 42 12.44 -25.22 -0.44
C ASP A 42 11.12 -26.01 -0.35
N THR A 43 10.16 -25.63 0.51
CA THR A 43 8.79 -26.15 0.47
C THR A 43 8.01 -25.66 -0.75
N LEU A 44 8.37 -24.48 -1.29
CA LEU A 44 7.75 -23.91 -2.49
C LEU A 44 8.58 -24.28 -3.72
N GLN A 45 8.07 -25.18 -4.55
CA GLN A 45 8.77 -25.71 -5.71
C GLN A 45 7.84 -25.92 -6.91
N GLY A 46 8.43 -26.16 -8.07
CA GLY A 46 7.71 -26.59 -9.27
C GLY A 46 6.68 -25.56 -9.75
N ALA A 47 5.49 -26.03 -10.07
CA ALA A 47 4.42 -25.20 -10.66
C ALA A 47 3.92 -24.09 -9.72
N GLU A 48 3.94 -24.30 -8.41
CA GLU A 48 3.51 -23.30 -7.43
C GLU A 48 4.51 -22.16 -7.35
N LEU A 49 5.81 -22.45 -7.33
CA LEU A 49 6.86 -21.43 -7.39
C LEU A 49 6.78 -20.64 -8.70
N GLU A 50 6.57 -21.30 -9.83
CA GLU A 50 6.42 -20.65 -11.12
C GLU A 50 5.18 -19.74 -11.13
N LYS A 51 4.04 -20.21 -10.61
CA LYS A 51 2.80 -19.44 -10.49
C LYS A 51 3.00 -18.19 -9.64
N SER A 52 3.63 -18.32 -8.46
CA SER A 52 3.98 -17.23 -7.56
C SER A 52 4.86 -16.19 -8.27
N ASN A 53 5.93 -16.64 -8.89
CA ASN A 53 6.85 -15.76 -9.62
C ASN A 53 6.14 -15.03 -10.77
N ASN A 54 5.34 -15.74 -11.59
CA ASN A 54 4.61 -15.14 -12.70
C ASN A 54 3.57 -14.12 -12.23
N TYR A 55 2.88 -14.42 -11.13
CA TYR A 55 1.96 -13.48 -10.53
C TYR A 55 2.67 -12.20 -10.11
N PHE A 56 3.73 -12.30 -9.32
CA PHE A 56 4.41 -11.13 -8.77
C PHE A 56 5.15 -10.33 -9.85
N GLN A 57 5.90 -11.01 -10.73
CA GLN A 57 6.59 -10.35 -11.85
C GLN A 57 5.61 -9.73 -12.86
N GLY A 58 4.46 -10.34 -13.08
CA GLY A 58 3.36 -9.72 -13.83
C GLY A 58 2.94 -8.39 -13.24
N GLY A 59 2.98 -8.24 -11.90
CA GLY A 59 2.72 -6.99 -11.19
C GLY A 59 3.66 -5.84 -11.58
N TYR A 60 4.93 -6.12 -11.91
CA TYR A 60 5.87 -5.08 -12.39
C TYR A 60 5.38 -4.44 -13.68
N TRP A 61 4.90 -5.26 -14.61
CA TRP A 61 4.30 -4.76 -15.85
C TRP A 61 3.02 -3.99 -15.60
N LEU A 62 2.23 -4.35 -14.57
CA LEU A 62 1.03 -3.60 -14.21
C LEU A 62 1.36 -2.21 -13.67
N ILE A 63 2.46 -2.03 -12.95
CA ILE A 63 2.94 -0.71 -12.52
C ILE A 63 3.22 0.18 -13.74
N LEU A 64 3.97 -0.35 -14.72
CA LEU A 64 4.28 0.37 -15.95
C LEU A 64 3.02 0.67 -16.78
N TRP A 65 2.22 -0.37 -17.07
CA TRP A 65 1.03 -0.22 -17.90
C TRP A 65 -0.06 0.61 -17.22
N GLY A 66 -0.19 0.51 -15.88
CA GLY A 66 -1.10 1.37 -15.12
C GLY A 66 -0.74 2.85 -15.25
N ALA A 67 0.55 3.18 -15.16
CA ALA A 67 1.01 4.55 -15.39
C ALA A 67 0.74 5.01 -16.83
N ILE A 68 1.02 4.16 -17.84
CA ILE A 68 0.74 4.45 -19.24
C ILE A 68 -0.77 4.66 -19.47
N VAL A 69 -1.62 3.78 -18.96
CA VAL A 69 -3.07 3.89 -19.08
C VAL A 69 -3.56 5.18 -18.43
N GLY A 70 -3.14 5.49 -17.21
CA GLY A 70 -3.52 6.73 -16.52
C GLY A 70 -3.13 7.99 -17.33
N ILE A 71 -1.88 8.04 -17.82
CA ILE A 71 -1.39 9.14 -18.68
C ILE A 71 -2.21 9.24 -19.98
N LEU A 72 -2.50 8.12 -20.62
CA LEU A 72 -3.28 8.09 -21.86
C LEU A 72 -4.72 8.55 -21.64
N VAL A 73 -5.35 8.16 -20.54
CA VAL A 73 -6.72 8.58 -20.21
C VAL A 73 -6.78 10.11 -20.05
N ASP A 74 -5.89 10.66 -19.22
CA ASP A 74 -5.82 12.11 -19.02
C ASP A 74 -5.48 12.86 -20.31
N PHE A 75 -4.56 12.32 -21.11
CA PHE A 75 -4.21 12.90 -22.39
C PHE A 75 -5.39 12.88 -23.39
N LEU A 76 -6.16 11.79 -23.44
CA LEU A 76 -7.37 11.69 -24.29
C LEU A 76 -8.45 12.67 -23.83
N ILE A 77 -8.66 12.84 -22.53
CA ILE A 77 -9.60 13.80 -21.94
C ILE A 77 -9.20 15.24 -22.34
N LEU A 78 -7.88 15.54 -22.36
CA LEU A 78 -7.36 16.84 -22.81
C LEU A 78 -7.53 17.03 -24.33
N GLN A 79 -7.08 16.06 -25.14
CA GLN A 79 -7.10 16.16 -26.60
C GLN A 79 -8.52 16.27 -27.17
N SER A 80 -9.48 15.55 -26.57
CA SER A 80 -10.90 15.64 -26.94
C SER A 80 -11.59 16.91 -26.46
N ARG A 81 -10.91 17.75 -25.67
CA ARG A 81 -11.49 18.91 -24.98
C ARG A 81 -12.64 18.55 -24.03
N LEU A 82 -12.74 17.30 -23.63
CA LEU A 82 -13.77 16.84 -22.70
C LEU A 82 -13.65 17.55 -21.34
N SER A 83 -12.41 17.75 -20.89
CA SER A 83 -12.12 18.52 -19.69
C SER A 83 -12.67 19.96 -19.76
N ALA A 84 -12.47 20.64 -20.87
CA ALA A 84 -13.03 21.99 -21.07
C ALA A 84 -14.58 21.97 -21.05
N ARG A 85 -15.21 20.94 -21.64
CA ARG A 85 -16.68 20.80 -21.61
C ARG A 85 -17.21 20.56 -20.20
N PHE A 86 -16.51 19.80 -19.36
CA PHE A 86 -16.87 19.59 -17.95
C PHE A 86 -16.81 20.91 -17.18
N ARG A 87 -15.76 21.72 -17.39
CA ARG A 87 -15.66 23.06 -16.82
C ARG A 87 -16.81 23.96 -17.27
N ASP A 88 -17.07 24.01 -18.59
CA ASP A 88 -18.14 24.85 -19.15
C ASP A 88 -19.52 24.43 -18.60
N TRP A 89 -19.71 23.14 -18.36
CA TRP A 89 -20.91 22.63 -17.67
C TRP A 89 -20.97 23.12 -16.23
N ALA A 90 -19.89 23.00 -15.45
CA ALA A 90 -19.83 23.44 -14.07
C ALA A 90 -20.07 24.97 -13.95
N GLU A 91 -19.53 25.77 -14.88
CA GLU A 91 -19.74 27.23 -14.96
C GLU A 91 -21.21 27.59 -15.29
N ARG A 92 -21.91 26.78 -16.10
CA ARG A 92 -23.35 26.95 -16.37
C ARG A 92 -24.23 26.61 -15.18
N VAL A 93 -23.85 25.58 -14.39
CA VAL A 93 -24.60 25.15 -13.19
C VAL A 93 -24.47 26.16 -12.06
N THR A 94 -23.30 26.78 -11.88
CA THR A 94 -23.08 27.75 -10.79
C THR A 94 -22.12 28.87 -11.17
N SER A 95 -22.47 30.09 -10.75
CA SER A 95 -21.55 31.24 -10.80
C SER A 95 -20.53 31.27 -9.64
N ARG A 96 -20.70 30.40 -8.64
CA ARG A 96 -19.85 30.32 -7.44
C ARG A 96 -18.51 29.66 -7.78
N LYS A 97 -17.47 30.45 -8.03
CA LYS A 97 -16.12 29.97 -8.42
C LYS A 97 -15.51 28.92 -7.50
N TRP A 98 -15.86 28.94 -6.19
CA TRP A 98 -15.33 27.97 -5.25
C TRP A 98 -15.95 26.58 -5.41
N LEU A 99 -17.21 26.49 -5.92
CA LEU A 99 -17.94 25.24 -6.12
C LEU A 99 -17.68 24.61 -7.51
N GLN A 100 -17.28 25.43 -8.49
CA GLN A 100 -17.02 24.95 -9.86
C GLN A 100 -16.03 23.78 -9.94
N PRO A 101 -14.89 23.74 -9.18
CA PRO A 101 -13.98 22.60 -9.19
C PRO A 101 -14.62 21.31 -8.65
N ALA A 102 -15.48 21.41 -7.62
CA ALA A 102 -16.18 20.24 -7.10
C ALA A 102 -17.20 19.68 -8.12
N LEU A 103 -17.97 20.56 -8.77
CA LEU A 103 -18.89 20.14 -9.85
C LEU A 103 -18.14 19.55 -11.05
N TYR A 104 -17.03 20.16 -11.45
CA TYR A 104 -16.16 19.62 -12.50
C TYR A 104 -15.67 18.21 -12.16
N ALA A 105 -15.31 17.95 -10.92
CA ALA A 105 -14.75 16.68 -10.48
C ALA A 105 -15.73 15.50 -10.67
N LEU A 106 -17.04 15.73 -10.57
CA LEU A 106 -18.05 14.67 -10.74
C LEU A 106 -17.99 14.00 -12.12
N PRO A 107 -18.19 14.69 -13.25
CA PRO A 107 -18.10 14.07 -14.57
C PRO A 107 -16.66 13.62 -14.90
N TYR A 108 -15.62 14.23 -14.33
CA TYR A 108 -14.25 13.78 -14.52
C TYR A 108 -14.01 12.41 -13.87
N VAL A 109 -14.46 12.20 -12.63
CA VAL A 109 -14.36 10.91 -11.93
C VAL A 109 -15.15 9.83 -12.68
N ILE A 110 -16.38 10.13 -13.12
CA ILE A 110 -17.21 9.19 -13.87
C ILE A 110 -16.55 8.82 -15.21
N ALA A 111 -16.04 9.80 -15.95
CA ALA A 111 -15.36 9.56 -17.22
C ALA A 111 -14.08 8.73 -17.01
N GLY A 112 -13.27 9.07 -16.01
CA GLY A 112 -12.09 8.32 -15.64
C GLY A 112 -12.43 6.86 -15.32
N PHE A 113 -13.41 6.64 -14.45
CA PHE A 113 -13.90 5.30 -14.09
C PHE A 113 -14.33 4.50 -15.32
N LEU A 114 -15.17 5.07 -16.18
CA LEU A 114 -15.68 4.37 -17.36
C LEU A 114 -14.57 4.02 -18.38
N ILE A 115 -13.62 4.94 -18.59
CA ILE A 115 -12.52 4.73 -19.55
C ILE A 115 -11.52 3.69 -19.00
N THR A 116 -11.24 3.70 -17.70
CA THR A 116 -10.33 2.74 -17.09
C THR A 116 -10.98 1.40 -16.75
N LEU A 117 -12.31 1.31 -16.73
CA LEU A 117 -13.04 0.11 -16.31
C LEU A 117 -12.60 -1.18 -17.03
N PRO A 118 -12.38 -1.23 -18.36
CA PRO A 118 -11.88 -2.45 -19.01
C PRO A 118 -10.52 -2.90 -18.48
N TRP A 119 -9.62 -1.95 -18.17
CA TRP A 119 -8.33 -2.23 -17.56
C TRP A 119 -8.50 -2.78 -16.15
N THR A 120 -9.31 -2.13 -15.32
CA THR A 120 -9.61 -2.56 -13.94
C THR A 120 -10.26 -3.94 -13.90
N ILE A 121 -11.20 -4.24 -14.81
CA ILE A 121 -11.80 -5.59 -14.94
C ILE A 121 -10.72 -6.64 -15.22
N TYR A 122 -9.78 -6.33 -16.12
CA TYR A 122 -8.70 -7.28 -16.42
C TYR A 122 -7.77 -7.46 -15.22
N THR A 123 -7.26 -6.37 -14.62
CA THR A 123 -6.23 -6.43 -13.57
C THR A 123 -6.75 -6.95 -12.24
N ASP A 124 -7.95 -6.52 -11.84
CA ASP A 124 -8.44 -6.70 -10.47
C ASP A 124 -9.49 -7.82 -10.38
N PHE A 125 -10.04 -8.28 -11.51
CA PHE A 125 -10.96 -9.41 -11.54
C PHE A 125 -10.40 -10.62 -12.29
N PHE A 126 -10.19 -10.53 -13.61
CA PHE A 126 -9.80 -11.71 -14.39
C PHE A 126 -8.42 -12.22 -14.05
N ARG A 127 -7.46 -11.34 -13.82
CA ARG A 127 -6.12 -11.75 -13.42
C ARG A 127 -6.13 -12.39 -12.02
N GLU A 128 -6.81 -11.81 -11.06
CA GLU A 128 -6.94 -12.37 -9.72
C GLU A 128 -7.62 -13.76 -9.76
N GLN A 129 -8.64 -13.92 -10.60
CA GLN A 129 -9.30 -15.21 -10.83
C GLN A 129 -8.36 -16.24 -11.49
N GLN A 130 -7.58 -15.81 -12.49
CA GLN A 130 -6.59 -16.67 -13.18
C GLN A 130 -5.57 -17.29 -12.21
N TYR A 131 -5.15 -16.51 -11.21
CA TYR A 131 -4.21 -16.96 -10.19
C TYR A 131 -4.88 -17.62 -8.98
N GLY A 132 -6.22 -17.73 -8.96
CA GLY A 132 -6.99 -18.38 -7.89
C GLY A 132 -7.05 -17.60 -6.59
N LEU A 133 -6.81 -16.29 -6.65
CA LEU A 133 -6.84 -15.38 -5.49
C LEU A 133 -8.23 -14.74 -5.27
N MET A 134 -9.06 -14.66 -6.33
CA MET A 134 -10.42 -14.11 -6.28
C MET A 134 -11.41 -15.14 -5.73
N SER A 135 -12.20 -14.75 -4.75
CA SER A 135 -13.32 -15.55 -4.21
C SER A 135 -14.68 -15.07 -4.71
N GLN A 136 -14.78 -13.83 -5.16
CA GLN A 136 -16.03 -13.23 -5.62
C GLN A 136 -16.41 -13.65 -7.04
N ASN A 137 -17.71 -13.63 -7.33
CA ASN A 137 -18.19 -13.56 -8.70
C ASN A 137 -18.12 -12.11 -9.22
N PHE A 138 -18.31 -11.94 -10.54
CA PHE A 138 -18.21 -10.60 -11.18
C PHE A 138 -19.21 -9.60 -10.59
N GLY A 139 -20.43 -10.02 -10.23
CA GLY A 139 -21.47 -9.12 -9.67
C GLY A 139 -21.06 -8.57 -8.31
N GLY A 140 -20.52 -9.41 -7.41
CA GLY A 140 -20.01 -8.99 -6.11
C GLY A 140 -18.85 -8.00 -6.24
N TRP A 141 -17.83 -8.37 -7.04
CA TRP A 141 -16.70 -7.52 -7.32
C TRP A 141 -17.11 -6.17 -7.93
N PHE A 142 -18.02 -6.17 -8.92
CA PHE A 142 -18.49 -4.95 -9.56
C PHE A 142 -19.31 -4.07 -8.59
N GLY A 143 -20.06 -4.68 -7.68
CA GLY A 143 -20.76 -3.97 -6.61
C GLY A 143 -19.78 -3.18 -5.73
N GLU A 144 -18.65 -3.77 -5.37
CA GLU A 144 -17.60 -3.07 -4.60
C GLU A 144 -16.94 -1.94 -5.40
N GLN A 145 -16.75 -2.10 -6.73
CA GLN A 145 -16.30 -1.02 -7.59
C GLN A 145 -17.29 0.17 -7.59
N MET A 146 -18.59 -0.11 -7.51
CA MET A 146 -19.61 0.95 -7.40
C MET A 146 -19.56 1.65 -6.05
N ILE A 147 -19.33 0.95 -4.94
CA ILE A 147 -19.10 1.56 -3.62
C ILE A 147 -17.87 2.48 -3.68
N GLY A 148 -16.77 2.00 -4.24
CA GLY A 148 -15.55 2.80 -4.44
C GLY A 148 -15.79 4.06 -5.31
N LEU A 149 -16.58 3.94 -6.36
CA LEU A 149 -16.99 5.08 -7.19
C LEU A 149 -17.80 6.10 -6.37
N MET A 150 -18.75 5.67 -5.56
CA MET A 150 -19.56 6.57 -4.71
C MET A 150 -18.69 7.32 -3.71
N ILE A 151 -17.75 6.63 -3.06
CA ILE A 151 -16.77 7.27 -2.15
C ILE A 151 -15.93 8.31 -2.93
N SER A 152 -15.46 7.95 -4.11
CA SER A 152 -14.67 8.84 -4.96
C SER A 152 -15.44 10.09 -5.41
N LEU A 153 -16.74 9.96 -5.67
CA LEU A 153 -17.64 11.07 -6.01
C LEU A 153 -17.90 12.03 -4.84
N ILE A 154 -17.53 11.66 -3.62
CA ILE A 154 -17.60 12.52 -2.43
C ILE A 154 -16.21 13.10 -2.12
N VAL A 155 -15.20 12.24 -1.98
CA VAL A 155 -13.87 12.62 -1.47
C VAL A 155 -13.10 13.45 -2.49
N PHE A 156 -13.09 13.05 -3.77
CA PHE A 156 -12.32 13.73 -4.80
C PHE A 156 -12.81 15.15 -5.08
N PRO A 157 -14.12 15.45 -5.22
CA PRO A 157 -14.61 16.82 -5.32
C PRO A 157 -14.22 17.72 -4.15
N LEU A 158 -14.23 17.22 -2.92
CA LEU A 158 -13.81 17.96 -1.73
C LEU A 158 -12.32 18.30 -1.78
N LEU A 159 -11.47 17.31 -2.12
CA LEU A 159 -10.03 17.51 -2.29
C LEU A 159 -9.74 18.56 -3.38
N ILE A 160 -10.35 18.42 -4.56
CA ILE A 160 -10.14 19.32 -5.69
C ILE A 160 -10.63 20.73 -5.35
N MET A 161 -11.76 20.88 -4.68
CA MET A 161 -12.25 22.17 -4.20
C MET A 161 -11.22 22.84 -3.28
N ALA A 162 -10.65 22.11 -2.33
CA ALA A 162 -9.63 22.62 -1.41
C ALA A 162 -8.33 23.01 -2.15
N ILE A 163 -7.83 22.16 -3.07
CA ILE A 163 -6.63 22.43 -3.87
C ILE A 163 -6.82 23.69 -4.73
N PHE A 164 -7.96 23.81 -5.43
CA PHE A 164 -8.23 24.98 -6.26
C PHE A 164 -8.48 26.25 -5.45
N ALA A 165 -8.98 26.15 -4.22
CA ALA A 165 -9.04 27.29 -3.30
C ALA A 165 -7.62 27.79 -2.96
N VAL A 166 -6.69 26.88 -2.71
CA VAL A 166 -5.28 27.21 -2.43
C VAL A 166 -4.58 27.78 -3.68
N ILE A 167 -4.76 27.16 -4.87
CA ILE A 167 -4.20 27.67 -6.13
C ILE A 167 -4.62 29.14 -6.37
N ARG A 168 -5.89 29.47 -6.13
CA ARG A 168 -6.39 30.82 -6.32
C ARG A 168 -5.90 31.83 -5.30
N ARG A 169 -5.70 31.40 -4.04
CA ARG A 169 -5.27 32.29 -2.94
C ARG A 169 -3.76 32.49 -2.88
N ALA A 170 -2.98 31.49 -3.25
CA ALA A 170 -1.53 31.49 -3.16
C ALA A 170 -0.85 31.04 -4.46
N PRO A 171 -1.03 31.73 -5.61
CA PRO A 171 -0.63 31.23 -6.93
C PRO A 171 0.86 30.86 -7.05
N LYS A 172 1.74 31.49 -6.27
CA LYS A 172 3.20 31.23 -6.29
C LYS A 172 3.62 30.09 -5.38
N THR A 173 2.90 29.86 -4.28
CA THR A 173 3.26 28.92 -3.22
C THR A 173 2.20 27.84 -2.99
N TRP A 174 1.23 27.73 -3.89
CA TRP A 174 0.12 26.79 -3.78
C TRP A 174 0.55 25.34 -3.56
N TRP A 175 1.68 24.93 -4.11
CA TRP A 175 2.21 23.59 -3.97
C TRP A 175 2.57 23.26 -2.51
N ILE A 176 3.04 24.25 -1.72
CA ILE A 176 3.32 24.08 -0.29
C ILE A 176 2.01 23.85 0.48
N TRP A 177 1.04 24.75 0.28
CA TRP A 177 -0.27 24.64 0.94
C TRP A 177 -1.08 23.45 0.44
N GLY A 178 -0.96 23.14 -0.86
CA GLY A 178 -1.53 21.94 -1.47
C GLY A 178 -0.98 20.67 -0.87
N THR A 179 0.31 20.62 -0.55
CA THR A 179 0.91 19.52 0.22
C THR A 179 0.21 19.34 1.56
N GLY A 180 0.03 20.43 2.31
CA GLY A 180 -0.70 20.38 3.58
C GLY A 180 -2.14 19.88 3.43
N VAL A 181 -2.86 20.32 2.39
CA VAL A 181 -4.21 19.82 2.08
C VAL A 181 -4.22 18.33 1.79
N VAL A 182 -3.35 17.87 0.88
CA VAL A 182 -3.29 16.43 0.53
C VAL A 182 -2.89 15.60 1.75
N SER A 183 -1.91 16.06 2.53
CA SER A 183 -1.48 15.36 3.75
C SER A 183 -2.59 15.27 4.78
N ALA A 184 -3.40 16.32 4.95
CA ALA A 184 -4.56 16.28 5.83
C ALA A 184 -5.62 15.28 5.34
N PHE A 185 -5.91 15.22 4.03
CA PHE A 185 -6.82 14.23 3.47
C PHE A 185 -6.29 12.81 3.63
N LEU A 186 -5.00 12.57 3.40
CA LEU A 186 -4.36 11.28 3.62
C LEU A 186 -4.45 10.86 5.09
N PHE A 187 -4.11 11.76 6.01
CA PHE A 187 -4.18 11.48 7.45
C PHE A 187 -5.62 11.18 7.91
N ILE A 188 -6.58 12.01 7.50
CA ILE A 188 -8.01 11.78 7.80
C ILE A 188 -8.47 10.45 7.20
N GLY A 189 -8.07 10.12 5.97
CA GLY A 189 -8.38 8.85 5.32
C GLY A 189 -7.81 7.65 6.07
N MET A 190 -6.56 7.71 6.53
CA MET A 190 -5.94 6.65 7.33
C MET A 190 -6.62 6.48 8.70
N LEU A 191 -7.06 7.57 9.31
CA LEU A 191 -7.74 7.55 10.60
C LEU A 191 -9.19 7.05 10.50
N LEU A 192 -9.95 7.60 9.53
CA LEU A 192 -11.37 7.31 9.39
C LEU A 192 -11.68 6.11 8.50
N GLY A 193 -10.76 5.74 7.63
CA GLY A 193 -10.92 4.63 6.68
C GLY A 193 -11.33 3.32 7.35
N PRO A 194 -10.58 2.81 8.33
CA PRO A 194 -10.94 1.57 9.01
C PRO A 194 -12.31 1.63 9.70
N VAL A 195 -12.70 2.78 10.24
CA VAL A 195 -13.94 2.94 11.04
C VAL A 195 -15.17 3.12 10.15
N PHE A 196 -15.06 3.89 9.06
CA PHE A 196 -16.22 4.31 8.26
C PHE A 196 -16.25 3.73 6.84
N ILE A 197 -15.08 3.44 6.25
CA ILE A 197 -14.99 2.97 4.87
C ILE A 197 -14.93 1.45 4.82
N SER A 198 -14.09 0.81 5.65
CA SER A 198 -13.95 -0.65 5.65
C SER A 198 -15.28 -1.38 5.92
N PRO A 199 -16.18 -0.91 6.82
CA PRO A 199 -17.47 -1.56 7.04
C PRO A 199 -18.46 -1.47 5.85
N LEU A 200 -18.17 -0.66 4.84
CA LEU A 200 -18.96 -0.65 3.59
C LEU A 200 -18.65 -1.87 2.70
N PHE A 201 -17.53 -2.53 2.94
CA PHE A 201 -17.04 -3.67 2.16
C PHE A 201 -17.14 -4.99 2.94
N ASN A 202 -16.97 -4.96 4.26
CA ASN A 202 -16.89 -6.14 5.12
C ASN A 202 -17.76 -6.00 6.36
N GLU A 203 -18.28 -7.14 6.83
CA GLU A 203 -18.96 -7.24 8.12
C GLU A 203 -17.93 -7.51 9.21
N TYR A 204 -18.04 -6.79 10.33
CA TYR A 204 -17.14 -6.90 11.49
C TYR A 204 -17.93 -7.50 12.65
N SER A 205 -17.40 -8.55 13.26
CA SER A 205 -17.92 -9.18 14.47
C SER A 205 -16.87 -9.22 15.56
N ASP A 206 -17.27 -9.19 16.81
CA ASP A 206 -16.33 -9.36 17.93
C ASP A 206 -15.67 -10.75 17.85
N MET A 207 -14.36 -10.79 18.10
CA MET A 207 -13.63 -12.04 18.19
C MET A 207 -14.13 -12.85 19.37
N ALA A 208 -14.48 -14.13 19.13
CA ALA A 208 -14.93 -15.03 20.17
C ALA A 208 -13.87 -15.21 21.27
N ASP A 209 -14.29 -15.39 22.52
CA ASP A 209 -13.41 -15.71 23.63
C ASP A 209 -12.68 -17.03 23.38
N GLY A 210 -11.40 -17.07 23.76
CA GLY A 210 -10.57 -18.25 23.57
C GLY A 210 -9.08 -17.95 23.65
N PRO A 211 -8.24 -19.00 23.61
CA PRO A 211 -6.79 -18.86 23.82
C PRO A 211 -6.10 -17.88 22.89
N MET A 212 -6.56 -17.76 21.65
CA MET A 212 -5.96 -16.83 20.68
C MET A 212 -6.32 -15.38 21.02
N ARG A 213 -7.59 -15.10 21.39
CA ARG A 213 -7.99 -13.78 21.85
C ARG A 213 -7.20 -13.37 23.10
N ASP A 214 -7.08 -14.28 24.08
CA ASP A 214 -6.33 -14.04 25.30
C ASP A 214 -4.85 -13.73 25.02
N ARG A 215 -4.26 -14.43 24.04
CA ARG A 215 -2.88 -14.18 23.61
C ARG A 215 -2.72 -12.80 22.97
N ILE A 216 -3.63 -12.39 22.11
CA ILE A 216 -3.62 -11.05 21.49
C ILE A 216 -3.76 -9.97 22.56
N VAL A 217 -4.69 -10.14 23.52
CA VAL A 217 -4.86 -9.22 24.65
C VAL A 217 -3.57 -9.12 25.48
N SER A 218 -2.92 -10.26 25.76
CA SER A 218 -1.66 -10.28 26.52
C SER A 218 -0.54 -9.52 25.80
N MET A 219 -0.35 -9.75 24.48
CA MET A 219 0.65 -9.04 23.68
C MET A 219 0.35 -7.54 23.61
N ALA A 220 -0.92 -7.14 23.42
CA ALA A 220 -1.32 -5.74 23.38
C ALA A 220 -1.09 -5.03 24.73
N ALA A 221 -1.38 -5.71 25.84
CA ALA A 221 -1.20 -5.19 27.19
C ALA A 221 0.27 -4.91 27.55
N GLU A 222 1.22 -5.65 26.96
CA GLU A 222 2.66 -5.42 27.15
C GLU A 222 3.09 -4.01 26.71
N TYR A 223 2.35 -3.43 25.75
CA TYR A 223 2.64 -2.12 25.14
C TYR A 223 1.56 -1.07 25.43
N ASP A 224 0.74 -1.28 26.44
CA ASP A 224 -0.35 -0.39 26.82
C ASP A 224 -1.35 -0.11 25.68
N ILE A 225 -1.55 -1.07 24.77
CA ILE A 225 -2.51 -0.95 23.67
C ILE A 225 -3.88 -1.44 24.17
N PRO A 226 -4.93 -0.61 24.11
CA PRO A 226 -6.28 -1.04 24.42
C PRO A 226 -6.74 -2.18 23.50
N ALA A 227 -7.11 -3.32 24.07
CA ALA A 227 -7.59 -4.49 23.35
C ALA A 227 -9.05 -4.85 23.71
N ASP A 228 -9.83 -3.83 24.09
CA ASP A 228 -11.26 -4.00 24.40
C ASP A 228 -12.05 -4.43 23.16
N HIS A 229 -11.60 -3.99 21.97
CA HIS A 229 -12.23 -4.25 20.70
C HIS A 229 -11.29 -5.02 19.76
N ILE A 230 -11.48 -6.33 19.70
CA ILE A 230 -10.83 -7.23 18.73
C ILE A 230 -11.92 -7.74 17.80
N TYR A 231 -11.81 -7.40 16.50
CA TYR A 231 -12.80 -7.76 15.50
C TYR A 231 -12.28 -8.80 14.52
N VAL A 232 -13.20 -9.65 14.06
CA VAL A 232 -13.01 -10.51 12.89
C VAL A 232 -13.88 -9.96 11.74
N PHE A 233 -13.33 -9.89 10.52
CA PHE A 233 -14.05 -9.42 9.35
C PHE A 233 -14.00 -10.45 8.20
N ASP A 234 -15.07 -10.52 7.43
CA ASP A 234 -15.40 -11.54 6.44
C ASP A 234 -14.73 -11.32 5.07
N GLN A 235 -13.41 -11.21 5.02
CA GLN A 235 -12.68 -10.92 3.79
C GLN A 235 -12.54 -12.14 2.85
N SER A 236 -12.76 -13.37 3.34
CA SER A 236 -12.76 -14.59 2.54
C SER A 236 -13.78 -14.56 1.39
N LYS A 237 -14.87 -13.82 1.55
CA LYS A 237 -15.85 -13.59 0.49
C LYS A 237 -15.28 -12.85 -0.72
N GLN A 238 -14.21 -12.08 -0.53
CA GLN A 238 -13.57 -11.26 -1.56
C GLN A 238 -12.37 -11.97 -2.18
N HIS A 239 -11.42 -12.42 -1.35
CA HIS A 239 -10.17 -13.04 -1.78
C HIS A 239 -9.55 -13.89 -0.66
N LYS A 240 -8.49 -14.63 -1.01
CA LYS A 240 -7.83 -15.58 -0.10
C LYS A 240 -6.69 -14.98 0.74
N ARG A 241 -6.37 -13.69 0.61
CA ARG A 241 -5.25 -13.08 1.31
C ARG A 241 -5.50 -13.00 2.80
N ILE A 242 -4.47 -13.33 3.60
CA ILE A 242 -4.48 -13.10 5.05
C ILE A 242 -4.20 -11.63 5.35
N SER A 243 -4.86 -11.08 6.37
CA SER A 243 -4.71 -9.68 6.76
C SER A 243 -5.09 -9.46 8.21
N ALA A 244 -4.36 -8.57 8.87
CA ALA A 244 -4.73 -8.00 10.16
C ALA A 244 -4.34 -6.53 10.20
N ASN A 245 -4.82 -5.78 11.17
CA ASN A 245 -4.36 -4.41 11.42
C ASN A 245 -4.69 -3.95 12.84
N VAL A 246 -3.87 -3.03 13.35
CA VAL A 246 -4.16 -2.22 14.53
C VAL A 246 -4.39 -0.79 14.05
N SER A 247 -5.58 -0.26 14.28
CA SER A 247 -6.01 1.03 13.73
C SER A 247 -6.76 1.87 14.75
N GLY A 248 -6.92 3.18 14.45
CA GLY A 248 -7.58 4.12 15.34
C GLY A 248 -6.61 4.92 16.20
N VAL A 249 -7.14 5.85 17.00
CA VAL A 249 -6.40 6.70 17.93
C VAL A 249 -7.21 6.89 19.20
N GLY A 250 -6.57 6.74 20.35
CA GLY A 250 -7.23 6.88 21.66
C GLY A 250 -8.41 5.90 21.80
N PRO A 251 -9.62 6.34 22.12
CA PRO A 251 -10.76 5.45 22.35
C PRO A 251 -11.25 4.69 21.10
N THR A 252 -10.75 5.04 19.90
CA THR A 252 -11.13 4.36 18.65
C THR A 252 -10.14 3.27 18.24
N ILE A 253 -9.12 2.97 19.06
CA ILE A 253 -8.17 1.90 18.80
C ILE A 253 -8.90 0.58 18.75
N ARG A 254 -8.62 -0.19 17.70
CA ARG A 254 -9.15 -1.52 17.52
C ARG A 254 -8.15 -2.42 16.80
N ILE A 255 -8.20 -3.68 17.14
CA ILE A 255 -7.46 -4.76 16.50
C ILE A 255 -8.44 -5.47 15.58
N SER A 256 -8.07 -5.72 14.34
CA SER A 256 -8.94 -6.40 13.36
C SER A 256 -8.16 -7.47 12.63
N LEU A 257 -8.72 -8.66 12.54
CA LEU A 257 -8.18 -9.81 11.80
C LEU A 257 -9.21 -10.23 10.75
N ASN A 258 -8.75 -10.64 9.57
CA ASN A 258 -9.69 -11.26 8.65
C ASN A 258 -9.91 -12.75 8.96
N ASP A 259 -11.03 -13.28 8.52
CA ASP A 259 -11.40 -14.69 8.63
C ASP A 259 -10.37 -15.62 7.96
N ASN A 260 -9.81 -15.24 6.82
CA ASN A 260 -8.73 -15.98 6.16
C ASN A 260 -7.52 -16.24 7.08
N LEU A 261 -7.12 -15.26 7.90
CA LEU A 261 -6.00 -15.42 8.83
C LEU A 261 -6.31 -16.50 9.87
N LEU A 262 -7.52 -16.51 10.41
CA LEU A 262 -7.92 -17.46 11.44
C LEU A 262 -8.18 -18.87 10.88
N GLU A 263 -8.71 -18.97 9.65
CA GLU A 263 -9.09 -20.24 9.04
C GLU A 263 -7.91 -20.94 8.34
N ARG A 264 -6.98 -20.19 7.77
CA ARG A 264 -5.91 -20.71 6.92
C ARG A 264 -4.55 -20.84 7.60
N THR A 265 -4.41 -20.30 8.83
CA THR A 265 -3.13 -20.29 9.55
C THR A 265 -3.22 -20.97 10.92
N ASP A 266 -2.07 -21.38 11.46
CA ASP A 266 -1.96 -21.95 12.80
C ASP A 266 -1.86 -20.85 13.87
N PRO A 267 -2.12 -21.16 15.16
CA PRO A 267 -2.07 -20.16 16.23
C PRO A 267 -0.73 -19.40 16.34
N GLU A 268 0.40 -20.06 16.11
CA GLU A 268 1.71 -19.41 16.09
C GLU A 268 1.87 -18.41 14.93
N GLU A 269 1.25 -18.71 13.79
CA GLU A 269 1.23 -17.81 12.64
C GLU A 269 0.38 -16.57 12.91
N VAL A 270 -0.81 -16.76 13.50
CA VAL A 270 -1.68 -15.64 13.93
C VAL A 270 -0.94 -14.74 14.93
N ALA A 271 -0.27 -15.33 15.93
CA ALA A 271 0.51 -14.58 16.91
C ALA A 271 1.65 -13.78 16.25
N ALA A 272 2.37 -14.38 15.31
CA ALA A 272 3.44 -13.72 14.55
C ALA A 272 2.91 -12.51 13.76
N VAL A 273 1.77 -12.66 13.05
CA VAL A 273 1.11 -11.55 12.35
C VAL A 273 0.68 -10.48 13.33
N MET A 274 0.05 -10.84 14.44
CA MET A 274 -0.41 -9.85 15.40
C MET A 274 0.74 -9.09 16.06
N GLY A 275 1.86 -9.77 16.39
CA GLY A 275 3.07 -9.09 16.88
C GLY A 275 3.61 -8.06 15.88
N HIS A 276 3.60 -8.39 14.59
CA HIS A 276 3.98 -7.46 13.51
C HIS A 276 3.04 -6.25 13.45
N GLU A 277 1.72 -6.45 13.49
CA GLU A 277 0.74 -5.36 13.45
C GLU A 277 0.81 -4.43 14.67
N LEU A 278 1.05 -5.00 15.86
CA LEU A 278 1.32 -4.21 17.06
C LEU A 278 2.59 -3.36 16.88
N GLY A 279 3.61 -3.90 16.20
CA GLY A 279 4.83 -3.17 15.87
C GLY A 279 4.58 -1.92 15.05
N HIS A 280 3.71 -1.97 14.04
CA HIS A 280 3.32 -0.79 13.27
C HIS A 280 2.74 0.31 14.15
N TYR A 281 1.92 -0.06 15.12
CA TYR A 281 1.30 0.88 16.02
C TYR A 281 2.31 1.47 17.01
N VAL A 282 3.08 0.63 17.72
CA VAL A 282 4.04 1.03 18.76
C VAL A 282 5.17 1.88 18.21
N LEU A 283 5.70 1.52 17.04
CA LEU A 283 6.78 2.24 16.36
C LEU A 283 6.31 3.52 15.64
N GLY A 284 5.01 3.79 15.66
CA GLY A 284 4.44 5.00 15.07
C GLY A 284 4.59 5.09 13.55
N HIS A 285 4.59 3.96 12.85
CA HIS A 285 4.80 3.89 11.40
C HIS A 285 3.78 4.72 10.62
N THR A 286 2.56 4.83 11.11
CA THR A 286 1.51 5.68 10.51
C THR A 286 1.96 7.13 10.41
N TRP A 287 2.48 7.72 11.49
CA TRP A 287 2.94 9.10 11.51
C TRP A 287 4.15 9.31 10.61
N ARG A 288 5.14 8.41 10.69
CA ARG A 288 6.33 8.45 9.84
C ARG A 288 5.97 8.38 8.37
N THR A 289 5.07 7.48 8.01
CA THR A 289 4.60 7.31 6.64
C THR A 289 3.89 8.58 6.13
N VAL A 290 2.98 9.17 6.91
CA VAL A 290 2.31 10.42 6.54
C VAL A 290 3.30 11.55 6.30
N LEU A 291 4.31 11.72 7.17
CA LEU A 291 5.31 12.78 7.04
C LEU A 291 6.18 12.61 5.78
N ILE A 292 6.63 11.39 5.49
CA ILE A 292 7.47 11.15 4.32
C ILE A 292 6.65 11.19 3.03
N LEU A 293 5.42 10.67 3.04
CA LEU A 293 4.51 10.82 1.90
C LEU A 293 4.17 12.29 1.66
N ALA A 294 4.02 13.12 2.71
CA ALA A 294 3.85 14.57 2.56
C ALA A 294 5.03 15.19 1.83
N LEU A 295 6.27 14.79 2.13
CA LEU A 295 7.46 15.27 1.42
C LEU A 295 7.45 14.82 -0.06
N ILE A 296 7.13 13.56 -0.33
CA ILE A 296 7.05 13.01 -1.69
C ILE A 296 5.97 13.75 -2.48
N VAL A 297 4.78 13.93 -1.92
CA VAL A 297 3.68 14.70 -2.52
C VAL A 297 4.10 16.14 -2.76
N GLY A 298 4.81 16.77 -1.81
CA GLY A 298 5.30 18.13 -1.93
C GLY A 298 6.26 18.31 -3.12
N VAL A 299 7.17 17.37 -3.33
CA VAL A 299 8.05 17.34 -4.51
C VAL A 299 7.21 17.17 -5.80
N GLY A 300 6.23 16.28 -5.81
CA GLY A 300 5.33 16.10 -6.95
C GLY A 300 4.55 17.37 -7.28
N LEU A 301 3.93 18.01 -6.29
CA LEU A 301 3.20 19.27 -6.48
C LEU A 301 4.12 20.43 -6.87
N PHE A 302 5.36 20.45 -6.40
CA PHE A 302 6.36 21.41 -6.87
C PHE A 302 6.68 21.21 -8.36
N ILE A 303 6.85 19.96 -8.80
CA ILE A 303 7.06 19.64 -10.23
C ILE A 303 5.86 20.10 -11.05
N VAL A 304 4.65 19.78 -10.60
CA VAL A 304 3.41 20.26 -11.23
C VAL A 304 3.39 21.78 -11.33
N ALA A 305 3.70 22.49 -10.24
CA ALA A 305 3.71 23.96 -10.22
C ALA A 305 4.74 24.55 -11.18
N ARG A 306 5.82 23.83 -11.48
CA ARG A 306 6.87 24.29 -12.42
C ARG A 306 6.59 23.95 -13.87
N LEU A 307 5.99 22.79 -14.13
CA LEU A 307 5.77 22.30 -15.50
C LEU A 307 4.43 22.76 -16.08
N SER A 308 3.35 22.76 -15.30
CA SER A 308 2.01 23.04 -15.81
C SER A 308 1.87 24.43 -16.47
N PRO A 309 2.44 25.53 -15.97
CA PRO A 309 2.33 26.84 -16.64
C PRO A 309 2.94 26.81 -18.04
N ARG A 310 4.10 26.18 -18.22
CA ARG A 310 4.78 26.06 -19.51
C ARG A 310 3.98 25.22 -20.52
N LEU A 311 3.39 24.13 -20.02
CA LEU A 311 2.56 23.25 -20.85
C LEU A 311 1.25 23.91 -21.24
N ILE A 312 0.65 24.70 -20.32
CA ILE A 312 -0.56 25.48 -20.61
C ILE A 312 -0.27 26.59 -21.60
N GLU A 313 0.84 27.30 -21.46
CA GLU A 313 1.26 28.32 -22.44
C GLU A 313 1.40 27.71 -23.84
N ARG A 314 1.97 26.53 -23.95
CA ARG A 314 2.25 25.88 -25.25
C ARG A 314 1.03 25.16 -25.84
N HIS A 315 0.20 24.55 -25.03
CA HIS A 315 -0.86 23.64 -25.46
C HIS A 315 -2.26 24.02 -24.96
N GLY A 316 -2.38 24.97 -24.02
CA GLY A 316 -3.62 25.31 -23.34
C GLY A 316 -4.74 25.70 -24.30
N ALA A 317 -4.44 26.47 -25.34
CA ALA A 317 -5.42 26.84 -26.34
C ALA A 317 -6.01 25.62 -27.09
N LYS A 318 -5.18 24.61 -27.38
CA LYS A 318 -5.61 23.34 -28.02
C LYS A 318 -6.51 22.55 -27.07
N TRP A 319 -6.16 22.47 -25.77
CA TRP A 319 -6.88 21.70 -24.77
C TRP A 319 -8.06 22.47 -24.15
N GLY A 320 -8.19 23.76 -24.44
CA GLY A 320 -9.22 24.63 -23.85
C GLY A 320 -8.96 25.01 -22.40
N ILE A 321 -7.69 24.94 -21.93
CA ILE A 321 -7.26 25.36 -20.60
C ILE A 321 -6.87 26.83 -20.63
N ARG A 322 -7.42 27.62 -19.73
CA ARG A 322 -7.17 29.09 -19.64
C ARG A 322 -5.91 29.39 -18.82
N ASN A 323 -5.75 28.77 -17.66
CA ASN A 323 -4.62 28.91 -16.75
C ASN A 323 -4.65 27.78 -15.69
N ILE A 324 -3.70 27.75 -14.75
CA ILE A 324 -3.59 26.67 -13.75
C ILE A 324 -4.77 26.66 -12.74
N SER A 325 -5.46 27.79 -12.54
CA SER A 325 -6.65 27.84 -11.67
C SER A 325 -7.96 27.51 -12.39
N ASP A 326 -7.90 27.16 -13.68
CA ASP A 326 -9.00 26.62 -14.46
C ASP A 326 -9.18 25.13 -14.11
N PRO A 327 -10.36 24.66 -13.66
CA PRO A 327 -10.60 23.24 -13.40
C PRO A 327 -10.29 22.31 -14.59
N ALA A 328 -10.38 22.83 -15.83
CA ALA A 328 -9.99 22.08 -17.03
C ALA A 328 -8.51 21.67 -17.05
N ALA A 329 -7.66 22.23 -16.14
CA ALA A 329 -6.27 21.82 -15.99
C ALA A 329 -6.09 20.50 -15.20
N ILE A 330 -7.12 19.99 -14.52
CA ILE A 330 -7.03 18.79 -13.64
C ILE A 330 -6.36 17.61 -14.35
N PRO A 331 -6.74 17.19 -15.57
CA PRO A 331 -6.08 16.06 -16.22
C PRO A 331 -4.60 16.32 -16.55
N LEU A 332 -4.21 17.58 -16.81
CA LEU A 332 -2.80 17.92 -16.98
C LEU A 332 -2.01 17.76 -15.68
N LEU A 333 -2.59 18.22 -14.55
CA LEU A 333 -1.95 18.08 -13.22
C LEU A 333 -1.83 16.60 -12.84
N SER A 334 -2.89 15.81 -13.07
CA SER A 334 -2.95 14.37 -12.85
C SER A 334 -1.90 13.63 -13.70
N LEU A 335 -1.81 13.91 -15.00
CA LEU A 335 -0.83 13.31 -15.91
C LEU A 335 0.62 13.51 -15.41
N ILE A 336 0.95 14.74 -14.98
CA ILE A 336 2.30 15.05 -14.46
C ILE A 336 2.53 14.27 -13.15
N LEU A 337 1.55 14.21 -12.25
CA LEU A 337 1.64 13.46 -11.00
C LEU A 337 1.76 11.96 -11.25
N THR A 338 1.01 11.39 -12.18
CA THR A 338 1.12 9.97 -12.55
C THR A 338 2.53 9.63 -13.04
N ALA A 339 3.10 10.44 -13.92
CA ALA A 339 4.48 10.25 -14.37
C ALA A 339 5.50 10.40 -13.22
N TYR A 340 5.28 11.35 -12.32
CA TYR A 340 6.12 11.55 -11.15
C TYR A 340 6.05 10.36 -10.19
N PHE A 341 4.85 9.90 -9.81
CA PHE A 341 4.68 8.79 -8.89
C PHE A 341 5.22 7.47 -9.44
N PHE A 342 5.10 7.25 -10.75
CA PHE A 342 5.74 6.11 -11.40
C PHE A 342 7.28 6.11 -11.15
N VAL A 343 7.92 7.26 -11.32
CA VAL A 343 9.36 7.41 -11.04
C VAL A 343 9.67 7.34 -9.54
N ALA A 344 8.76 7.79 -8.69
CA ALA A 344 8.92 7.78 -7.23
C ALA A 344 8.59 6.42 -6.59
N THR A 345 8.03 5.46 -7.33
CA THR A 345 7.64 4.13 -6.81
C THR A 345 8.78 3.44 -6.02
N PRO A 346 10.02 3.35 -6.50
CA PRO A 346 11.09 2.70 -5.73
C PRO A 346 11.39 3.38 -4.40
N ALA A 347 11.26 4.71 -4.33
CA ALA A 347 11.45 5.45 -3.07
C ALA A 347 10.31 5.17 -2.08
N ILE A 348 9.08 5.11 -2.57
CA ILE A 348 7.90 4.76 -1.76
C ILE A 348 8.02 3.33 -1.26
N ASN A 349 8.35 2.37 -2.12
CA ASN A 349 8.56 0.98 -1.76
C ASN A 349 9.65 0.82 -0.71
N SER A 350 10.77 1.53 -0.86
CA SER A 350 11.88 1.49 0.10
C SER A 350 11.46 2.01 1.48
N LEU A 351 10.65 3.09 1.53
CA LEU A 351 10.09 3.59 2.79
C LEU A 351 9.22 2.55 3.49
N ILE A 352 8.27 1.97 2.75
CA ILE A 352 7.37 0.94 3.30
C ILE A 352 8.19 -0.24 3.78
N ARG A 353 9.12 -0.76 2.98
CA ARG A 353 9.98 -1.90 3.32
C ARG A 353 10.80 -1.69 4.59
N ILE A 354 11.26 -0.46 4.87
CA ILE A 354 11.93 -0.13 6.13
C ILE A 354 10.96 -0.29 7.30
N ASN A 355 9.74 0.26 7.20
CA ASN A 355 8.72 0.11 8.23
C ASN A 355 8.38 -1.37 8.46
N GLU A 356 8.21 -2.12 7.39
CA GLU A 356 7.93 -3.56 7.44
C GLU A 356 9.05 -4.35 8.13
N SER A 357 10.32 -4.04 7.80
CA SER A 357 11.46 -4.69 8.43
C SER A 357 11.55 -4.41 9.94
N GLU A 358 11.17 -3.21 10.37
CA GLU A 358 11.10 -2.84 11.78
C GLU A 358 9.94 -3.54 12.49
N ALA A 359 8.76 -3.60 11.84
CA ALA A 359 7.60 -4.31 12.37
C ALA A 359 7.84 -5.83 12.45
N ASP A 360 8.53 -6.41 11.46
CA ASP A 360 8.93 -7.81 11.47
C ASP A 360 9.81 -8.16 12.69
N ARG A 361 10.83 -7.34 12.98
CA ARG A 361 11.70 -7.53 14.15
C ARG A 361 10.93 -7.38 15.46
N PHE A 362 10.14 -6.33 15.56
CA PHE A 362 9.28 -6.10 16.71
C PHE A 362 8.31 -7.27 16.92
N GLY A 363 7.71 -7.77 15.85
CA GLY A 363 6.79 -8.90 15.88
C GLY A 363 7.45 -10.19 16.37
N LEU A 364 8.70 -10.45 15.96
CA LEU A 364 9.49 -11.58 16.48
C LEU A 364 9.77 -11.44 17.98
N ASP A 365 10.14 -10.26 18.45
CA ASP A 365 10.42 -9.99 19.86
C ASP A 365 9.15 -10.14 20.71
N THR A 366 8.00 -9.67 20.20
CA THR A 366 6.72 -9.68 20.93
C THR A 366 6.04 -11.05 20.91
N ALA A 367 5.91 -11.66 19.74
CA ALA A 367 5.23 -12.96 19.61
C ALA A 367 6.11 -14.15 20.05
N GLN A 368 7.43 -14.04 19.90
CA GLN A 368 8.41 -15.11 20.15
C GLN A 368 8.12 -16.41 19.37
N GLU A 369 7.56 -16.26 18.15
CA GLU A 369 7.15 -17.35 17.26
C GLU A 369 7.94 -17.36 15.95
N PRO A 370 9.25 -17.65 15.97
CA PRO A 370 10.07 -17.61 14.77
C PRO A 370 9.62 -18.61 13.68
N ASP A 371 9.18 -19.80 14.08
CA ASP A 371 8.67 -20.79 13.12
C ASP A 371 7.32 -20.36 12.54
N GLY A 372 6.42 -19.81 13.37
CA GLY A 372 5.15 -19.21 12.91
C GLY A 372 5.38 -18.06 11.92
N PHE A 373 6.33 -17.18 12.22
CA PHE A 373 6.69 -16.08 11.34
C PHE A 373 7.26 -16.57 9.99
N ALA A 374 8.13 -17.60 9.99
CA ALA A 374 8.66 -18.21 8.77
C ALA A 374 7.54 -18.86 7.93
N LYS A 375 6.59 -19.57 8.56
CA LYS A 375 5.42 -20.15 7.90
C LYS A 375 4.56 -19.06 7.24
N VAL A 376 4.27 -17.95 7.93
CA VAL A 376 3.53 -16.81 7.36
C VAL A 376 4.25 -16.25 6.15
N ALA A 377 5.57 -16.02 6.22
CA ALA A 377 6.35 -15.55 5.10
C ALA A 377 6.22 -16.47 3.87
N MET A 378 6.17 -17.79 4.10
CA MET A 378 5.95 -18.78 3.02
C MET A 378 4.50 -18.77 2.50
N ARG A 379 3.47 -18.59 3.35
CA ARG A 379 2.06 -18.46 2.89
C ARG A 379 1.85 -17.23 2.01
N LEU A 380 2.51 -16.13 2.31
CA LEU A 380 2.47 -14.92 1.48
C LEU A 380 3.04 -15.16 0.06
N SER A 381 3.77 -16.27 -0.16
CA SER A 381 4.27 -16.67 -1.47
C SER A 381 3.18 -16.99 -2.50
N GLU A 382 1.94 -17.20 -2.09
CA GLU A 382 0.82 -17.34 -3.04
C GLU A 382 0.72 -16.12 -3.98
N TYR A 383 1.15 -14.94 -3.51
CA TYR A 383 1.06 -13.68 -4.23
C TYR A 383 2.31 -12.81 -4.10
N ARG A 384 3.41 -13.31 -3.54
CA ARG A 384 4.70 -12.61 -3.40
C ARG A 384 5.86 -13.53 -3.80
N LYS A 385 6.71 -13.06 -4.69
CA LYS A 385 7.93 -13.80 -5.08
C LYS A 385 8.86 -13.94 -3.88
N ILE A 386 9.31 -15.17 -3.61
CA ILE A 386 10.10 -15.53 -2.42
C ILE A 386 11.53 -15.03 -2.51
N GLU A 387 12.24 -15.29 -3.61
CA GLU A 387 13.66 -14.99 -3.79
C GLU A 387 13.86 -14.04 -4.99
N PRO A 388 13.71 -12.73 -4.80
CA PRO A 388 14.08 -11.74 -5.81
C PRO A 388 15.60 -11.51 -5.84
N GLY A 389 16.10 -10.97 -6.95
CA GLY A 389 17.42 -10.36 -6.95
C GLY A 389 17.46 -9.03 -6.16
N PRO A 390 18.64 -8.58 -5.68
CA PRO A 390 18.75 -7.36 -4.85
C PRO A 390 18.19 -6.09 -5.52
N VAL A 391 18.42 -5.92 -6.82
CA VAL A 391 17.89 -4.77 -7.58
C VAL A 391 16.39 -4.89 -7.77
N GLU A 392 15.89 -6.10 -7.99
CA GLU A 392 14.47 -6.39 -8.11
C GLU A 392 13.74 -6.06 -6.81
N GLU A 393 14.27 -6.50 -5.66
CA GLU A 393 13.71 -6.19 -4.34
C GLU A 393 13.72 -4.68 -4.06
N MET A 394 14.81 -4.00 -4.39
CA MET A 394 14.91 -2.56 -4.22
C MET A 394 13.85 -1.78 -5.02
N LEU A 395 13.60 -2.18 -6.26
CA LEU A 395 12.72 -1.44 -7.17
C LEU A 395 11.23 -1.75 -6.96
N PHE A 396 10.88 -3.02 -6.73
CA PHE A 396 9.51 -3.49 -6.85
C PHE A 396 8.86 -3.96 -5.55
N PHE A 397 9.67 -4.22 -4.50
CA PHE A 397 9.14 -4.74 -3.25
C PHE A 397 8.87 -3.63 -2.24
N ASP A 398 7.67 -3.57 -1.75
CA ASP A 398 7.24 -2.73 -0.64
C ASP A 398 7.41 -3.42 0.74
N HIS A 399 7.66 -4.73 0.75
CA HIS A 399 7.97 -5.52 1.93
C HIS A 399 9.28 -6.29 1.70
N PRO A 400 9.99 -6.71 2.76
CA PRO A 400 11.09 -7.65 2.62
C PRO A 400 10.63 -8.92 1.92
N SER A 401 11.48 -9.52 1.09
CA SER A 401 11.16 -10.77 0.42
C SER A 401 10.88 -11.89 1.41
N GLY A 402 10.15 -12.92 0.97
CA GLY A 402 9.88 -14.08 1.83
C GLY A 402 11.15 -14.74 2.34
N ALA A 403 12.17 -14.87 1.50
CA ALA A 403 13.48 -15.40 1.90
C ALA A 403 14.17 -14.51 2.95
N THR A 404 14.11 -13.19 2.81
CA THR A 404 14.64 -12.24 3.81
C THR A 404 13.91 -12.40 5.14
N ARG A 405 12.57 -12.52 5.13
CA ARG A 405 11.74 -12.71 6.32
C ARG A 405 12.02 -14.05 7.01
N VAL A 406 12.10 -15.14 6.24
CA VAL A 406 12.43 -16.47 6.77
C VAL A 406 13.83 -16.46 7.40
N ARG A 407 14.83 -15.89 6.73
CA ARG A 407 16.19 -15.79 7.28
C ARG A 407 16.23 -14.95 8.56
N MET A 408 15.54 -13.82 8.59
CA MET A 408 15.44 -12.97 9.80
C MET A 408 14.84 -13.76 10.97
N SER A 409 13.80 -14.52 10.72
CA SER A 409 13.13 -15.37 11.69
C SER A 409 14.06 -16.47 12.25
N MET A 410 14.76 -17.18 11.36
CA MET A 410 15.71 -18.23 11.76
C MET A 410 16.95 -17.67 12.46
N GLN A 411 17.40 -16.47 12.10
CA GLN A 411 18.47 -15.76 12.81
C GLN A 411 17.99 -15.40 14.23
N TRP A 412 16.79 -14.83 14.35
CA TRP A 412 16.19 -14.53 15.66
C TRP A 412 16.09 -15.79 16.54
N LYS A 413 15.66 -16.91 15.96
CA LYS A 413 15.59 -18.22 16.65
C LYS A 413 16.97 -18.67 17.16
N ALA A 414 18.01 -18.52 16.33
CA ALA A 414 19.39 -18.85 16.73
C ALA A 414 19.89 -18.00 17.89
N ASP A 415 19.53 -16.72 17.91
CA ASP A 415 20.05 -15.75 18.88
C ASP A 415 19.29 -15.80 20.24
N HIS A 416 18.00 -16.19 20.26
CA HIS A 416 17.14 -16.06 21.44
C HIS A 416 16.66 -17.39 22.01
N VAL A 417 16.60 -18.47 21.23
CA VAL A 417 16.11 -19.77 21.69
C VAL A 417 17.27 -20.63 22.19
N LYS A 418 17.18 -21.09 23.44
CA LYS A 418 18.18 -22.04 23.97
C LYS A 418 18.05 -23.40 23.29
N ASN A 419 19.13 -23.90 22.71
CA ASN A 419 19.15 -25.16 21.94
C ASN A 419 18.07 -25.21 20.85
N PRO A 420 18.12 -24.30 19.88
CA PRO A 420 17.10 -24.26 18.83
C PRO A 420 17.11 -25.54 18.02
N GLU A 421 15.93 -26.09 17.79
CA GLU A 421 15.75 -27.31 16.97
C GLU A 421 15.42 -26.95 15.53
N MET A 422 15.94 -27.77 14.60
CA MET A 422 15.54 -27.72 13.20
C MET A 422 14.12 -28.24 13.05
N VAL A 423 13.19 -27.34 12.70
CA VAL A 423 11.80 -27.72 12.40
C VAL A 423 11.69 -28.10 10.93
N LYS A 424 11.07 -29.25 10.66
CA LYS A 424 10.63 -29.60 9.30
C LYS A 424 9.26 -28.93 9.10
N PRO A 425 9.17 -27.91 8.26
CA PRO A 425 7.87 -27.33 7.96
C PRO A 425 6.97 -28.42 7.39
N GLY A 426 5.77 -28.56 7.96
CA GLY A 426 4.72 -29.39 7.40
C GLY A 426 4.26 -28.81 6.06
N LYS A 427 3.38 -29.50 5.34
CA LYS A 427 2.68 -28.91 4.19
C LYS A 427 1.96 -27.65 4.67
N LEU A 428 2.11 -26.56 3.92
CA LEU A 428 1.51 -25.26 4.24
C LEU A 428 -0.03 -25.24 4.04
N GLU A 429 -0.60 -26.27 3.39
CA GLU A 429 -2.04 -26.42 3.26
C GLU A 429 -2.59 -27.24 4.42
N LYS A 430 -3.60 -26.67 5.11
CA LYS A 430 -4.55 -27.49 5.87
C LYS A 430 -5.39 -28.27 4.86
N GLU A 431 -5.36 -29.61 4.92
CA GLU A 431 -6.22 -30.47 4.14
C GLU A 431 -7.71 -30.14 4.36
#